data_b7e04dfb6b7a743de2e8bda61a7bed9e
#
_entry.id   b7e04dfb6b7a743de2e8bda61a7bed9e
#
_cell.length_a   1.000
_cell.length_b   1.000
_cell.length_c   1.000
_cell.angle_alpha   90.00
_cell.angle_beta   90.00
_cell.angle_gamma   90.00
#
_symmetry.space_group_name_H-M   'P 1'
#
loop_
_entity.id
_entity.type
_entity.pdbx_description
1 polymer ?
#
loop_
_entity_poly.entity_id
_entity_poly.type
_entity_poly.pdbx_seq_one_letter_code
_entity_poly.pdbx_strand_id
1 'polypeptide(L)'
;MSRWPPSPSPWSQRSPRRYTREFAEAKALGSATSTARTPAQTDVALFFSGNAAVQVNTALRDQVARRGMDIVDAARMFAAVDMTVLDALIVTWQAKLDRAYWRPITAVQLADTDGNPATAADPAWTPLLTTPNYPDYVSGYNAVIAASSRALEHVVGARLNLTLVSTAAPGATRHYDSGTALRGDVVDARIWLGIHFRTADTVARTLGIDLADWAARHYFRPTARHG
;
A
#
# COMPACT_ATOMS: atom_id res chain seq x y z
N MET A 1 28.41 -6.84 7.23
CA MET A 1 27.23 -6.00 6.95
C MET A 1 27.55 -5.14 5.74
N SER A 2 27.11 -5.54 4.55
CA SER A 2 27.31 -4.76 3.32
C SER A 2 26.42 -3.52 3.40
N ARG A 3 27.05 -2.34 3.46
CA ARG A 3 26.34 -1.07 3.30
C ARG A 3 25.75 -1.06 1.88
N TRP A 4 24.45 -1.01 1.75
CA TRP A 4 23.79 -0.63 0.51
C TRP A 4 24.36 0.72 0.08
N PRO A 5 24.93 0.85 -1.13
CA PRO A 5 25.35 2.16 -1.57
C PRO A 5 24.11 3.06 -1.66
N PRO A 6 24.19 4.30 -1.15
CA PRO A 6 23.10 5.25 -1.34
C PRO A 6 22.98 5.53 -2.84
N SER A 7 22.03 4.89 -3.50
CA SER A 7 21.72 5.27 -4.87
C SER A 7 20.74 6.44 -4.81
N PRO A 8 21.11 7.60 -5.41
CA PRO A 8 20.13 8.63 -5.69
C PRO A 8 18.96 7.95 -6.40
N SER A 9 17.74 8.29 -6.01
CA SER A 9 16.55 7.70 -6.61
C SER A 9 16.65 7.80 -8.13
N PRO A 10 16.60 6.69 -8.92
CA PRO A 10 16.60 6.77 -10.37
C PRO A 10 15.45 7.62 -10.94
N TRP A 11 14.46 7.96 -10.10
CA TRP A 11 13.39 8.90 -10.42
C TRP A 11 13.90 10.32 -10.64
N SER A 12 14.92 10.78 -9.89
CA SER A 12 15.52 12.09 -10.08
C SER A 12 16.09 12.24 -11.50
N GLN A 13 16.61 11.15 -12.06
CA GLN A 13 17.25 11.14 -13.39
C GLN A 13 16.28 10.87 -14.54
N ARG A 14 15.23 10.02 -14.34
CA ARG A 14 14.32 9.60 -15.40
C ARG A 14 13.09 10.48 -15.58
N SER A 15 12.65 11.18 -14.55
CA SER A 15 11.52 12.11 -14.59
C SER A 15 11.65 13.19 -13.52
N PRO A 16 12.56 14.16 -13.69
CA PRO A 16 12.86 15.16 -12.67
C PRO A 16 11.62 15.94 -12.19
N ARG A 17 10.74 16.33 -13.11
CA ARG A 17 9.51 17.06 -12.77
C ARG A 17 8.55 16.24 -11.90
N ARG A 18 8.42 14.94 -12.19
CA ARG A 18 7.58 14.06 -11.38
C ARG A 18 8.16 13.87 -10.00
N TYR A 19 9.45 13.60 -9.92
CA TYR A 19 10.16 13.44 -8.65
C TYR A 19 10.03 14.70 -7.78
N THR A 20 10.29 15.89 -8.34
CA THR A 20 10.15 17.17 -7.62
C THR A 20 8.75 17.34 -7.02
N ARG A 21 7.70 17.01 -7.79
CA ARG A 21 6.32 17.10 -7.30
C ARG A 21 6.05 16.13 -6.16
N GLU A 22 6.45 14.86 -6.31
CA GLU A 22 6.24 13.83 -5.29
C GLU A 22 7.09 14.08 -4.04
N PHE A 23 8.30 14.63 -4.21
CA PHE A 23 9.15 15.11 -3.14
C PHE A 23 8.47 16.23 -2.33
N ALA A 24 7.96 17.25 -3.01
CA ALA A 24 7.28 18.37 -2.37
C ALA A 24 6.01 17.89 -1.63
N GLU A 25 5.25 16.98 -2.23
CA GLU A 25 4.06 16.37 -1.63
C GLU A 25 4.41 15.61 -0.35
N ALA A 26 5.38 14.69 -0.42
CA ALA A 26 5.80 13.90 0.74
C ALA A 26 6.40 14.78 1.84
N LYS A 27 7.22 15.77 1.48
CA LYS A 27 7.82 16.72 2.43
C LYS A 27 6.77 17.53 3.17
N ALA A 28 5.77 18.05 2.45
CA ALA A 28 4.72 18.88 3.03
C ALA A 28 3.69 18.08 3.84
N LEU A 29 3.13 17.02 3.26
CA LEU A 29 2.03 16.26 3.86
C LEU A 29 2.50 15.16 4.80
N GLY A 30 3.69 14.60 4.57
CA GLY A 30 4.23 13.48 5.33
C GLY A 30 4.97 13.85 6.61
N SER A 31 5.28 15.13 6.83
CA SER A 31 6.02 15.59 8.01
C SER A 31 5.28 15.29 9.32
N ALA A 32 6.03 14.92 10.35
CA ALA A 32 5.49 14.81 11.72
C ALA A 32 4.85 16.12 12.22
N THR A 33 5.42 17.26 11.79
CA THR A 33 4.96 18.60 12.14
C THR A 33 4.22 19.30 11.00
N SER A 34 3.60 18.53 10.09
CA SER A 34 2.92 19.08 8.92
C SER A 34 1.80 20.04 9.30
N THR A 35 1.83 21.24 8.74
CA THR A 35 0.73 22.22 8.78
C THR A 35 -0.18 22.16 7.56
N ALA A 36 0.24 21.42 6.52
CA ALA A 36 -0.51 21.24 5.28
C ALA A 36 -1.49 20.05 5.35
N ARG A 37 -1.21 19.07 6.21
CA ARG A 37 -2.07 17.91 6.44
C ARG A 37 -3.18 18.23 7.41
N THR A 38 -4.43 17.95 7.03
CA THR A 38 -5.60 18.14 7.90
C THR A 38 -5.68 17.06 9.00
N PRO A 39 -6.42 17.32 10.11
CA PRO A 39 -6.70 16.28 11.10
C PRO A 39 -7.36 15.04 10.51
N ALA A 40 -8.33 15.19 9.61
CA ALA A 40 -8.98 14.05 8.95
C ALA A 40 -8.00 13.19 8.11
N GLN A 41 -7.05 13.82 7.42
CA GLN A 41 -5.99 13.11 6.71
C GLN A 41 -5.06 12.36 7.69
N THR A 42 -4.77 12.97 8.83
CA THR A 42 -3.98 12.33 9.90
C THR A 42 -4.69 11.09 10.44
N ASP A 43 -5.99 11.16 10.67
CA ASP A 43 -6.80 10.02 11.14
C ASP A 43 -6.80 8.86 10.14
N VAL A 44 -6.95 9.17 8.85
CA VAL A 44 -6.85 8.16 7.78
C VAL A 44 -5.46 7.55 7.74
N ALA A 45 -4.42 8.37 7.80
CA ALA A 45 -3.02 7.92 7.78
C ALA A 45 -2.74 6.96 8.95
N LEU A 46 -3.08 7.35 10.17
CA LEU A 46 -2.87 6.52 11.36
C LEU A 46 -3.72 5.24 11.32
N PHE A 47 -4.94 5.29 10.79
CA PHE A 47 -5.75 4.08 10.62
C PHE A 47 -5.05 3.03 9.75
N PHE A 48 -4.39 3.46 8.65
CA PHE A 48 -3.65 2.59 7.74
C PHE A 48 -2.15 2.47 8.08
N SER A 49 -1.75 2.70 9.31
CA SER A 49 -0.38 2.45 9.81
C SER A 49 -0.19 1.06 10.43
N GLY A 50 -1.28 0.35 10.69
CA GLY A 50 -1.27 -1.00 11.26
C GLY A 50 -0.80 -2.08 10.29
N ASN A 51 -0.94 -3.35 10.68
CA ASN A 51 -0.58 -4.49 9.83
C ASN A 51 -1.69 -4.79 8.82
N ALA A 52 -1.39 -4.66 7.51
CA ALA A 52 -2.36 -4.85 6.43
C ALA A 52 -2.95 -6.26 6.40
N ALA A 53 -2.14 -7.31 6.64
CA ALA A 53 -2.62 -8.69 6.62
C ALA A 53 -3.61 -8.94 7.76
N VAL A 54 -3.36 -8.39 8.95
CA VAL A 54 -4.28 -8.48 10.10
C VAL A 54 -5.59 -7.76 9.78
N GLN A 55 -5.53 -6.54 9.21
CA GLN A 55 -6.73 -5.79 8.81
C GLN A 55 -7.58 -6.56 7.80
N VAL A 56 -6.94 -7.07 6.73
CA VAL A 56 -7.61 -7.83 5.68
C VAL A 56 -8.26 -9.10 6.27
N ASN A 57 -7.50 -9.92 6.97
CA ASN A 57 -8.00 -11.18 7.51
C ASN A 57 -9.12 -10.98 8.55
N THR A 58 -9.09 -9.90 9.32
CA THR A 58 -10.19 -9.52 10.22
C THR A 58 -11.45 -9.18 9.42
N ALA A 59 -11.30 -8.39 8.36
CA ALA A 59 -12.41 -8.02 7.48
C ALA A 59 -12.99 -9.22 6.70
N LEU A 60 -12.15 -10.20 6.29
CA LEU A 60 -12.64 -11.44 5.67
C LEU A 60 -13.49 -12.28 6.63
N ARG A 61 -13.09 -12.40 7.90
CA ARG A 61 -13.90 -13.10 8.92
C ARG A 61 -15.26 -12.43 9.10
N ASP A 62 -15.30 -11.10 9.14
CA ASP A 62 -16.54 -10.33 9.19
C ASP A 62 -17.40 -10.57 7.94
N GLN A 63 -16.80 -10.66 6.74
CA GLN A 63 -17.52 -11.01 5.50
C GLN A 63 -18.16 -12.40 5.58
N VAL A 64 -17.41 -13.41 6.07
CA VAL A 64 -17.96 -14.78 6.26
C VAL A 64 -19.18 -14.75 7.14
N ALA A 65 -19.07 -14.10 8.31
CA ALA A 65 -20.17 -14.04 9.28
C ALA A 65 -21.41 -13.31 8.72
N ARG A 66 -21.21 -12.12 8.12
CA ARG A 66 -22.33 -11.31 7.61
C ARG A 66 -23.02 -11.89 6.38
N ARG A 67 -22.29 -12.65 5.56
CA ARG A 67 -22.84 -13.28 4.36
C ARG A 67 -23.39 -14.69 4.63
N GLY A 68 -23.19 -15.24 5.84
CA GLY A 68 -23.58 -16.61 6.13
C GLY A 68 -22.90 -17.64 5.23
N MET A 69 -21.60 -17.40 4.90
CA MET A 69 -20.86 -18.31 4.01
C MET A 69 -20.69 -19.67 4.65
N ASP A 70 -20.86 -20.73 3.90
CA ASP A 70 -20.49 -22.06 4.33
C ASP A 70 -18.95 -22.22 4.39
N ILE A 71 -18.49 -23.34 4.95
CA ILE A 71 -17.06 -23.58 5.17
C ILE A 71 -16.27 -23.69 3.86
N VAL A 72 -16.88 -24.19 2.78
CA VAL A 72 -16.23 -24.38 1.47
C VAL A 72 -16.04 -23.02 0.79
N ASP A 73 -17.08 -22.21 0.76
CA ASP A 73 -17.02 -20.86 0.19
C ASP A 73 -16.09 -19.95 1.00
N ALA A 74 -16.12 -20.03 2.33
CA ALA A 74 -15.21 -19.30 3.19
C ALA A 74 -13.75 -19.71 2.94
N ALA A 75 -13.44 -21.01 2.90
CA ALA A 75 -12.09 -21.52 2.63
C ALA A 75 -11.60 -21.08 1.24
N ARG A 76 -12.47 -21.12 0.22
CA ARG A 76 -12.17 -20.64 -1.14
C ARG A 76 -11.85 -19.16 -1.16
N MET A 77 -12.62 -18.33 -0.43
CA MET A 77 -12.39 -16.89 -0.32
C MET A 77 -11.04 -16.59 0.34
N PHE A 78 -10.74 -17.20 1.48
CA PHE A 78 -9.44 -17.03 2.15
C PHE A 78 -8.29 -17.48 1.25
N ALA A 79 -8.39 -18.64 0.63
CA ALA A 79 -7.36 -19.14 -0.27
C ALA A 79 -7.11 -18.19 -1.45
N ALA A 80 -8.18 -17.70 -2.11
CA ALA A 80 -8.06 -16.78 -3.22
C ALA A 80 -7.39 -15.46 -2.81
N VAL A 81 -7.76 -14.90 -1.67
CA VAL A 81 -7.21 -13.64 -1.18
C VAL A 81 -5.76 -13.81 -0.69
N ASP A 82 -5.51 -14.76 0.20
CA ASP A 82 -4.19 -14.88 0.86
C ASP A 82 -3.10 -15.36 -0.10
N MET A 83 -3.40 -16.27 -1.04
CA MET A 83 -2.44 -16.65 -2.08
C MET A 83 -2.09 -15.48 -2.99
N THR A 84 -3.08 -14.70 -3.42
CA THR A 84 -2.83 -13.50 -4.25
C THR A 84 -2.02 -12.45 -3.49
N VAL A 85 -2.28 -12.27 -2.21
CA VAL A 85 -1.50 -11.36 -1.33
C VAL A 85 -0.06 -11.83 -1.21
N LEU A 86 0.17 -13.14 -1.05
CA LEU A 86 1.52 -13.70 -0.98
C LEU A 86 2.30 -13.46 -2.28
N ASP A 87 1.68 -13.71 -3.43
CA ASP A 87 2.30 -13.44 -4.75
C ASP A 87 2.64 -11.95 -4.90
N ALA A 88 1.73 -11.05 -4.50
CA ALA A 88 1.97 -9.61 -4.51
C ALA A 88 3.15 -9.21 -3.61
N LEU A 89 3.31 -9.84 -2.46
CA LEU A 89 4.45 -9.60 -1.56
C LEU A 89 5.76 -10.10 -2.19
N ILE A 90 5.79 -11.29 -2.79
CA ILE A 90 6.98 -11.84 -3.46
C ILE A 90 7.48 -10.86 -4.52
N VAL A 91 6.61 -10.41 -5.43
CA VAL A 91 6.97 -9.47 -6.48
C VAL A 91 7.39 -8.10 -5.91
N THR A 92 6.70 -7.64 -4.87
CA THR A 92 7.05 -6.40 -4.17
C THR A 92 8.46 -6.45 -3.58
N TRP A 93 8.82 -7.54 -2.88
CA TRP A 93 10.13 -7.69 -2.28
C TRP A 93 11.23 -7.82 -3.33
N GLN A 94 10.97 -8.53 -4.44
CA GLN A 94 11.88 -8.58 -5.57
C GLN A 94 12.14 -7.17 -6.13
N ALA A 95 11.09 -6.38 -6.37
CA ALA A 95 11.22 -5.01 -6.85
C ALA A 95 12.01 -4.11 -5.88
N LYS A 96 11.86 -4.30 -4.56
CA LYS A 96 12.63 -3.58 -3.55
C LYS A 96 14.12 -3.90 -3.61
N LEU A 97 14.47 -5.19 -3.79
CA LEU A 97 15.85 -5.62 -3.95
C LEU A 97 16.49 -5.05 -5.23
N ASP A 98 15.76 -5.13 -6.35
CA ASP A 98 16.26 -4.72 -7.66
C ASP A 98 16.43 -3.20 -7.80
N ARG A 99 15.61 -2.42 -7.09
CA ARG A 99 15.54 -0.96 -7.28
C ARG A 99 16.18 -0.16 -6.15
N ALA A 100 16.12 -0.64 -4.91
CA ALA A 100 16.72 -0.02 -3.72
C ALA A 100 16.49 1.50 -3.58
N TYR A 101 15.27 2.00 -3.87
CA TYR A 101 14.97 3.43 -3.89
C TYR A 101 14.91 4.03 -2.50
N TRP A 102 15.38 5.26 -2.39
CA TRP A 102 15.30 6.04 -1.15
C TRP A 102 13.86 6.19 -0.67
N ARG A 103 13.70 6.14 0.64
CA ARG A 103 12.49 6.57 1.32
C ARG A 103 12.42 8.09 1.38
N PRO A 104 11.21 8.68 1.56
CA PRO A 104 11.07 10.13 1.70
C PRO A 104 12.01 10.75 2.73
N ILE A 105 12.22 10.12 3.88
CA ILE A 105 13.15 10.61 4.90
C ILE A 105 14.58 10.78 4.35
N THR A 106 15.10 9.77 3.68
CA THR A 106 16.45 9.83 3.09
C THR A 106 16.51 10.89 1.99
N ALA A 107 15.52 10.92 1.12
CA ALA A 107 15.45 11.86 0.01
C ALA A 107 15.34 13.31 0.48
N VAL A 108 14.54 13.58 1.52
CA VAL A 108 14.36 14.94 2.05
C VAL A 108 15.58 15.40 2.82
N GLN A 109 16.19 14.52 3.64
CA GLN A 109 17.36 14.89 4.42
C GLN A 109 18.63 15.08 3.58
N LEU A 110 18.75 14.36 2.44
CA LEU A 110 19.93 14.35 1.57
C LEU A 110 19.63 14.94 0.18
N ALA A 111 18.64 15.81 0.04
CA ALA A 111 18.23 16.34 -1.27
C ALA A 111 19.35 17.12 -1.99
N ASP A 112 20.30 17.68 -1.27
CA ASP A 112 21.50 18.33 -1.84
C ASP A 112 22.42 17.37 -2.61
N THR A 113 22.23 16.07 -2.44
CA THR A 113 23.02 15.02 -3.11
C THR A 113 22.26 14.31 -4.24
N ASP A 114 20.97 14.63 -4.48
CA ASP A 114 20.15 13.94 -5.47
C ASP A 114 20.32 14.44 -6.91
N GLY A 115 21.07 15.54 -7.09
CA GLY A 115 21.35 16.16 -8.40
C GLY A 115 20.18 16.92 -8.99
N ASN A 116 19.13 17.21 -8.24
CA ASN A 116 17.97 17.97 -8.67
C ASN A 116 17.91 19.35 -7.99
N PRO A 117 18.20 20.45 -8.70
CA PRO A 117 18.23 21.80 -8.09
C PRO A 117 16.83 22.29 -7.64
N ALA A 118 15.77 21.57 -7.96
CA ALA A 118 14.40 21.90 -7.54
C ALA A 118 13.98 21.22 -6.23
N THR A 119 14.86 20.44 -5.62
CA THR A 119 14.68 19.84 -4.28
C THR A 119 15.66 20.48 -3.30
N ALA A 120 15.19 20.75 -2.08
CA ALA A 120 16.02 21.35 -1.04
C ALA A 120 16.06 20.45 0.18
N ALA A 121 17.30 20.20 0.66
CA ALA A 121 17.54 19.36 1.84
C ALA A 121 16.90 19.98 3.10
N ASP A 122 16.42 19.09 3.96
CA ASP A 122 15.96 19.42 5.30
C ASP A 122 16.41 18.29 6.25
N PRO A 123 17.62 18.42 6.82
CA PRO A 123 18.20 17.39 7.69
C PRO A 123 17.39 17.11 8.96
N ALA A 124 16.51 18.05 9.36
CA ALA A 124 15.64 17.90 10.54
C ALA A 124 14.28 17.27 10.22
N TRP A 125 13.95 17.07 8.94
CA TRP A 125 12.67 16.52 8.55
C TRP A 125 12.49 15.08 9.05
N THR A 126 11.32 14.83 9.65
CA THR A 126 10.91 13.50 10.11
C THR A 126 9.50 13.18 9.62
N PRO A 127 9.23 11.92 9.22
CA PRO A 127 7.89 11.50 8.82
C PRO A 127 6.95 11.34 10.04
N LEU A 128 5.65 11.36 9.80
CA LEU A 128 4.64 11.10 10.83
C LEU A 128 4.78 9.69 11.44
N LEU A 129 5.11 8.70 10.63
CA LEU A 129 5.35 7.32 11.07
C LEU A 129 6.83 6.98 10.90
N THR A 130 7.41 6.30 11.89
CA THR A 130 8.77 5.76 11.77
C THR A 130 8.92 4.97 10.47
N THR A 131 9.89 5.38 9.65
CA THR A 131 10.14 4.76 8.35
C THR A 131 10.60 3.31 8.51
N PRO A 132 9.98 2.35 7.82
CA PRO A 132 10.50 0.98 7.76
C PRO A 132 11.90 0.93 7.15
N ASN A 133 12.77 0.07 7.69
CA ASN A 133 14.19 -0.03 7.34
C ASN A 133 14.48 -0.81 6.04
N TYR A 134 13.67 -0.62 5.01
CA TYR A 134 13.81 -1.24 3.68
C TYR A 134 13.39 -0.25 2.58
N PRO A 135 13.82 -0.48 1.31
CA PRO A 135 13.58 0.44 0.20
C PRO A 135 12.11 0.84 -0.02
N ASP A 136 11.94 2.04 -0.63
CA ASP A 136 10.61 2.60 -0.88
C ASP A 136 9.81 1.80 -1.89
N TYR A 137 10.35 1.57 -3.08
CA TYR A 137 9.64 1.09 -4.27
C TYR A 137 9.67 -0.43 -4.38
N VAL A 138 8.54 -1.06 -4.60
CA VAL A 138 7.14 -0.59 -4.57
C VAL A 138 6.57 -0.75 -3.16
N SER A 139 5.42 -0.07 -2.88
CA SER A 139 4.78 -0.12 -1.56
C SER A 139 4.17 -1.48 -1.25
N GLY A 140 4.69 -2.17 -0.21
CA GLY A 140 4.14 -3.47 0.21
C GLY A 140 2.70 -3.36 0.71
N TYR A 141 2.38 -2.32 1.46
CA TYR A 141 1.03 -2.12 1.99
C TYR A 141 -0.01 -1.96 0.87
N ASN A 142 0.28 -1.10 -0.11
CA ASN A 142 -0.61 -0.90 -1.25
C ASN A 142 -0.75 -2.15 -2.12
N ALA A 143 0.31 -2.94 -2.29
CA ALA A 143 0.24 -4.22 -2.99
C ALA A 143 -0.69 -5.20 -2.28
N VAL A 144 -0.58 -5.34 -0.94
CA VAL A 144 -1.46 -6.20 -0.12
C VAL A 144 -2.92 -5.77 -0.23
N ILE A 145 -3.21 -4.48 0.00
CA ILE A 145 -4.60 -4.00 -0.03
C ILE A 145 -5.19 -4.08 -1.44
N ALA A 146 -4.41 -3.80 -2.47
CA ALA A 146 -4.90 -3.89 -3.85
C ALA A 146 -5.16 -5.34 -4.26
N ALA A 147 -4.24 -6.24 -3.97
CA ALA A 147 -4.39 -7.67 -4.25
C ALA A 147 -5.58 -8.27 -3.50
N SER A 148 -5.67 -8.03 -2.19
CA SER A 148 -6.75 -8.57 -1.36
C SER A 148 -8.13 -8.03 -1.77
N SER A 149 -8.26 -6.72 -1.93
CA SER A 149 -9.55 -6.12 -2.30
C SER A 149 -10.00 -6.54 -3.69
N ARG A 150 -9.07 -6.67 -4.66
CA ARG A 150 -9.41 -7.12 -6.01
C ARG A 150 -9.72 -8.61 -6.06
N ALA A 151 -8.99 -9.45 -5.35
CA ALA A 151 -9.31 -10.86 -5.22
C ALA A 151 -10.69 -11.06 -4.55
N LEU A 152 -11.00 -10.27 -3.52
CA LEU A 152 -12.30 -10.29 -2.88
C LEU A 152 -13.42 -9.87 -3.86
N GLU A 153 -13.21 -8.82 -4.70
CA GLU A 153 -14.15 -8.43 -5.75
C GLU A 153 -14.49 -9.59 -6.70
N HIS A 154 -13.51 -10.45 -7.02
CA HIS A 154 -13.72 -11.64 -7.84
C HIS A 154 -14.58 -12.73 -7.15
N VAL A 155 -14.52 -12.80 -5.81
CA VAL A 155 -15.26 -13.81 -5.05
C VAL A 155 -16.68 -13.36 -4.71
N VAL A 156 -16.84 -12.10 -4.25
CA VAL A 156 -18.11 -11.62 -3.70
C VAL A 156 -18.84 -10.60 -4.57
N GLY A 157 -18.22 -10.20 -5.69
CA GLY A 157 -18.73 -9.15 -6.58
C GLY A 157 -18.18 -7.77 -6.26
N ALA A 158 -18.46 -6.80 -7.14
CA ALA A 158 -17.88 -5.45 -7.08
C ALA A 158 -18.28 -4.64 -5.84
N ARG A 159 -19.43 -4.93 -5.24
CA ARG A 159 -19.88 -4.30 -4.01
C ARG A 159 -19.34 -5.07 -2.81
N LEU A 160 -18.28 -4.55 -2.20
CA LEU A 160 -17.58 -5.24 -1.13
C LEU A 160 -18.33 -5.21 0.21
N ASN A 161 -18.94 -4.05 0.57
CA ASN A 161 -19.52 -3.85 1.90
C ASN A 161 -18.51 -4.26 3.00
N LEU A 162 -17.29 -3.73 2.92
CA LEU A 162 -16.15 -4.15 3.71
C LEU A 162 -15.97 -3.21 4.92
N THR A 163 -15.94 -3.75 6.12
CA THR A 163 -15.61 -3.02 7.34
C THR A 163 -14.19 -3.37 7.78
N LEU A 164 -13.35 -2.36 7.88
CA LEU A 164 -11.99 -2.49 8.38
C LEU A 164 -11.89 -1.97 9.81
N VAL A 165 -11.07 -2.62 10.60
CA VAL A 165 -10.61 -2.18 11.92
C VAL A 165 -9.09 -2.02 11.89
N SER A 166 -8.53 -1.23 12.80
CA SER A 166 -7.08 -1.02 12.85
C SER A 166 -6.54 -1.22 14.26
N THR A 167 -5.47 -2.01 14.37
CA THR A 167 -4.72 -2.15 15.63
C THR A 167 -3.96 -0.89 15.99
N ALA A 168 -3.67 -0.02 15.01
CA ALA A 168 -2.98 1.25 15.22
C ALA A 168 -3.94 2.40 15.62
N ALA A 169 -5.25 2.20 15.43
CA ALA A 169 -6.31 3.12 15.84
C ALA A 169 -7.44 2.33 16.53
N PRO A 170 -7.23 1.86 17.78
CA PRO A 170 -8.20 1.03 18.48
C PRO A 170 -9.56 1.71 18.59
N GLY A 171 -10.62 0.96 18.29
CA GLY A 171 -12.01 1.46 18.29
C GLY A 171 -12.43 2.20 17.01
N ALA A 172 -11.51 2.59 16.14
CA ALA A 172 -11.84 3.16 14.86
C ALA A 172 -12.23 2.08 13.83
N THR A 173 -13.25 2.39 13.03
CA THR A 173 -13.70 1.55 11.90
C THR A 173 -13.80 2.40 10.66
N ARG A 174 -13.55 1.78 9.48
CA ARG A 174 -13.81 2.39 8.16
C ARG A 174 -14.56 1.42 7.30
N HIS A 175 -15.56 1.95 6.60
CA HIS A 175 -16.43 1.15 5.73
C HIS A 175 -16.20 1.50 4.27
N TYR A 176 -16.10 0.46 3.41
CA TYR A 176 -15.89 0.60 1.98
C TYR A 176 -16.84 -0.30 1.19
N ASP A 177 -17.68 0.31 0.39
CA ASP A 177 -18.53 -0.42 -0.58
C ASP A 177 -17.76 -0.81 -1.84
N SER A 178 -16.65 -0.15 -2.13
CA SER A 178 -15.86 -0.37 -3.35
C SER A 178 -14.37 -0.52 -3.02
N GLY A 179 -13.74 -1.51 -3.65
CA GLY A 179 -12.28 -1.66 -3.55
C GLY A 179 -11.52 -0.47 -4.15
N THR A 180 -12.11 0.25 -5.10
CA THR A 180 -11.48 1.45 -5.68
C THR A 180 -11.36 2.57 -4.65
N ALA A 181 -12.39 2.82 -3.85
CA ALA A 181 -12.35 3.80 -2.77
C ALA A 181 -11.31 3.42 -1.71
N LEU A 182 -11.31 2.16 -1.26
CA LEU A 182 -10.31 1.65 -0.32
C LEU A 182 -8.87 1.83 -0.84
N ARG A 183 -8.62 1.40 -2.09
CA ARG A 183 -7.31 1.52 -2.72
C ARG A 183 -6.85 2.97 -2.91
N GLY A 184 -7.79 3.91 -3.08
CA GLY A 184 -7.51 5.35 -3.13
C GLY A 184 -7.04 5.88 -1.78
N ASP A 185 -7.82 5.66 -0.73
CA ASP A 185 -7.52 6.12 0.63
C ASP A 185 -6.17 5.57 1.13
N VAL A 186 -5.87 4.30 0.79
CA VAL A 186 -4.60 3.69 1.22
C VAL A 186 -3.40 4.31 0.51
N VAL A 187 -3.48 4.66 -0.77
CA VAL A 187 -2.41 5.40 -1.47
C VAL A 187 -2.13 6.71 -0.74
N ASP A 188 -3.16 7.50 -0.47
CA ASP A 188 -3.02 8.80 0.18
C ASP A 188 -2.52 8.67 1.63
N ALA A 189 -3.02 7.69 2.37
CA ALA A 189 -2.58 7.43 3.75
C ALA A 189 -1.07 7.21 3.85
N ARG A 190 -0.46 6.47 2.93
CA ARG A 190 0.99 6.19 2.98
C ARG A 190 1.85 7.42 2.70
N ILE A 191 1.34 8.34 1.87
CA ILE A 191 1.97 9.63 1.61
C ILE A 191 1.85 10.52 2.85
N TRP A 192 0.67 10.59 3.45
CA TRP A 192 0.43 11.36 4.68
C TRP A 192 1.21 10.84 5.90
N LEU A 193 1.55 9.54 5.92
CA LEU A 193 2.49 8.98 6.89
C LEU A 193 3.95 9.40 6.66
N GLY A 194 4.28 9.95 5.49
CA GLY A 194 5.64 10.37 5.13
C GLY A 194 6.61 9.23 4.82
N ILE A 195 6.11 8.05 4.51
CA ILE A 195 6.94 6.86 4.37
C ILE A 195 7.04 6.31 2.95
N HIS A 196 6.26 6.86 2.01
CA HIS A 196 6.27 6.49 0.60
C HIS A 196 6.13 7.70 -0.32
N PHE A 197 6.71 7.61 -1.52
CA PHE A 197 6.38 8.46 -2.65
C PHE A 197 5.15 7.91 -3.39
N ARG A 198 4.34 8.80 -3.97
CA ARG A 198 3.09 8.45 -4.66
C ARG A 198 3.28 7.41 -5.76
N THR A 199 4.40 7.46 -6.49
CA THR A 199 4.73 6.45 -7.51
C THR A 199 4.88 5.05 -6.90
N ALA A 200 5.54 4.91 -5.75
CA ALA A 200 5.71 3.61 -5.09
C ALA A 200 4.34 2.99 -4.73
N ASP A 201 3.40 3.83 -4.29
CA ASP A 201 2.06 3.41 -3.89
C ASP A 201 1.16 3.10 -5.09
N THR A 202 1.15 3.97 -6.12
CA THR A 202 0.29 3.80 -7.28
C THR A 202 0.70 2.61 -8.14
N VAL A 203 2.01 2.37 -8.30
CA VAL A 203 2.51 1.18 -9.02
C VAL A 203 2.20 -0.09 -8.25
N ALA A 204 2.37 -0.09 -6.93
CA ALA A 204 2.01 -1.23 -6.08
C ALA A 204 0.51 -1.56 -6.15
N ARG A 205 -0.34 -0.53 -6.18
CA ARG A 205 -1.79 -0.70 -6.38
C ARG A 205 -2.09 -1.39 -7.71
N THR A 206 -1.49 -0.93 -8.81
CA THR A 206 -1.68 -1.55 -10.13
C THR A 206 -1.18 -2.99 -10.12
N LEU A 207 0.02 -3.24 -9.58
CA LEU A 207 0.59 -4.57 -9.43
C LEU A 207 -0.36 -5.54 -8.70
N GLY A 208 -0.91 -5.11 -7.56
CA GLY A 208 -1.82 -5.94 -6.79
C GLY A 208 -3.12 -6.26 -7.53
N ILE A 209 -3.67 -5.30 -8.28
CA ILE A 209 -4.85 -5.51 -9.14
C ILE A 209 -4.55 -6.52 -10.23
N ASP A 210 -3.44 -6.33 -10.97
CA ASP A 210 -3.05 -7.18 -12.10
C ASP A 210 -2.81 -8.64 -11.65
N LEU A 211 -2.17 -8.83 -10.50
CA LEU A 211 -1.96 -10.16 -9.92
C LEU A 211 -3.27 -10.83 -9.51
N ALA A 212 -4.20 -10.09 -8.89
CA ALA A 212 -5.50 -10.64 -8.53
C ALA A 212 -6.33 -11.00 -9.77
N ASP A 213 -6.29 -10.19 -10.81
CA ASP A 213 -6.95 -10.47 -12.08
C ASP A 213 -6.31 -11.67 -12.78
N TRP A 214 -5.00 -11.81 -12.70
CA TRP A 214 -4.30 -12.98 -13.24
C TRP A 214 -4.66 -14.25 -12.47
N ALA A 215 -4.61 -14.22 -11.13
CA ALA A 215 -4.95 -15.36 -10.28
C ALA A 215 -6.39 -15.83 -10.50
N ALA A 216 -7.36 -14.92 -10.61
CA ALA A 216 -8.76 -15.25 -10.86
C ALA A 216 -8.98 -15.93 -12.23
N ARG A 217 -8.15 -15.61 -13.24
CA ARG A 217 -8.23 -16.26 -14.56
C ARG A 217 -7.60 -17.66 -14.61
N HIS A 218 -6.62 -17.94 -13.73
CA HIS A 218 -5.84 -19.18 -13.77
C HIS A 218 -6.21 -20.15 -12.66
N TYR A 219 -6.60 -19.65 -11.50
CA TYR A 219 -6.94 -20.44 -10.31
C TYR A 219 -8.37 -20.13 -9.86
N PHE A 220 -8.90 -20.94 -8.95
CA PHE A 220 -10.21 -20.75 -8.32
C PHE A 220 -11.40 -20.67 -9.29
N ARG A 221 -11.25 -21.25 -10.47
CA ARG A 221 -12.32 -21.33 -11.45
C ARG A 221 -13.41 -22.32 -11.00
N PRO A 222 -14.66 -22.12 -11.40
CA PRO A 222 -15.69 -23.15 -11.25
C PRO A 222 -15.21 -24.44 -11.92
N THR A 223 -15.29 -25.55 -11.21
CA THR A 223 -15.10 -26.87 -11.83
C THR A 223 -16.29 -27.16 -12.72
N ALA A 224 -16.05 -27.79 -13.89
CA ALA A 224 -17.15 -28.29 -14.71
C ALA A 224 -18.03 -29.21 -13.82
N ARG A 225 -19.34 -28.95 -13.76
CA ARG A 225 -20.26 -29.88 -13.12
C ARG A 225 -20.18 -31.17 -13.93
N HIS A 226 -19.64 -32.22 -13.36
CA HIS A 226 -19.87 -33.55 -13.90
C HIS A 226 -21.35 -33.84 -13.65
N GLY A 227 -22.15 -33.79 -14.73
CA GLY A 227 -23.53 -34.20 -14.73
C GLY A 227 -23.68 -35.71 -14.56
#